data_3a9c59f61078d84bcd6dc3230e510fab
#
_entry.id   3a9c59f61078d84bcd6dc3230e510fab
#
_cell.length_a   1.000
_cell.length_b   1.000
_cell.length_c   1.000
_cell.angle_alpha   90.00
_cell.angle_beta   90.00
_cell.angle_gamma   90.00
#
_symmetry.space_group_name_H-M   'P 1'
#
loop_
_entity.id
_entity.type
_entity.pdbx_description
1 polymer ?
#
loop_
_entity_poly.entity_id
_entity_poly.type
_entity_poly.pdbx_seq_one_letter_code
_entity_poly.pdbx_strand_id
1 'polypeptide(L)'
;LGRQIDKRAVIVVFESIQKLKEFYESKALEPIKASVSYLTEDASAQEKEDLVRRATTSGQITLITRTFGRGTDFICLDQRVEASGGVHVIQTFLSEEASEEVQIKGRTARQSQPGSFSLILNYRDLERFDIKIEDIEDIKKGIRVFDRFANVLTRTKTYNTIYEYLNDKRTHLFKTQYEDNMKFVAQAKIQHTSTQQFLANLNVGNIDLVRKFLVEENKGAEMIMASRTICLMDATGSMTNLLHKCKTKVDEMIQRTLQILIKNGYNPNTFQIQLVVYRNYNSREEKILQVSPWETKADNLRTFLNTIQVEGGMGNEAIEIGLLHANRENEKEPITQVILIGDAPPNTRKEVTRRRKQFGEDYWKGTKFAQATYYEDELAKLSSNNIPIHAFFVDKGAEVAFRKIATATNGRCEFLDINAEKGSEILAAFIAKQILQSVGGAERGHKLANEYEREFGRSYL
;
A
#
# COMPACT_ATOMS: atom_id res chain seq x y z
N LEU A 1 -16.82 -6.46 24.54
CA LEU A 1 -16.45 -7.88 24.65
C LEU A 1 -16.75 -8.40 26.06
N GLY A 2 -16.22 -7.82 27.15
CA GLY A 2 -16.30 -8.34 28.51
C GLY A 2 -17.72 -8.61 29.06
N ARG A 3 -18.75 -7.89 28.62
CA ARG A 3 -20.13 -8.08 29.10
C ARG A 3 -20.89 -9.22 28.41
N GLN A 4 -20.36 -9.80 27.33
CA GLN A 4 -21.01 -10.85 26.53
C GLN A 4 -20.32 -12.21 26.60
N ILE A 5 -19.13 -12.28 27.22
CA ILE A 5 -18.27 -13.47 27.24
C ILE A 5 -18.90 -14.63 27.99
N ASP A 6 -19.63 -14.36 29.07
CA ASP A 6 -20.10 -15.44 29.96
C ASP A 6 -21.19 -16.33 29.39
N LYS A 7 -21.81 -15.94 28.26
CA LYS A 7 -22.99 -16.65 27.73
C LYS A 7 -23.07 -16.75 26.20
N ARG A 8 -22.37 -15.92 25.43
CA ARG A 8 -22.43 -15.87 23.97
C ARG A 8 -21.10 -16.22 23.32
N ALA A 9 -21.15 -16.71 22.09
CA ALA A 9 -20.01 -16.80 21.21
C ALA A 9 -19.83 -15.45 20.47
N VAL A 10 -18.60 -15.01 20.29
CA VAL A 10 -18.27 -13.75 19.60
C VAL A 10 -17.30 -14.02 18.45
N ILE A 11 -17.64 -13.57 17.25
CA ILE A 11 -16.75 -13.62 16.08
C ILE A 11 -16.37 -12.18 15.73
N VAL A 12 -15.06 -11.89 15.71
CA VAL A 12 -14.53 -10.57 15.35
C VAL A 12 -13.82 -10.66 14.02
N VAL A 13 -14.29 -9.89 13.05
CA VAL A 13 -13.79 -9.92 11.67
C VAL A 13 -12.87 -8.73 11.43
N PHE A 14 -11.61 -9.01 11.08
CA PHE A 14 -10.59 -8.02 10.77
C PHE A 14 -10.35 -7.90 9.27
N GLU A 15 -9.96 -6.73 8.84
CA GLU A 15 -9.64 -6.45 7.45
C GLU A 15 -8.38 -7.19 6.96
N SER A 16 -7.38 -7.37 7.85
CA SER A 16 -6.11 -8.00 7.51
C SER A 16 -5.56 -8.83 8.68
N ILE A 17 -4.67 -9.77 8.34
CA ILE A 17 -3.91 -10.58 9.33
C ILE A 17 -3.13 -9.67 10.29
N GLN A 18 -2.55 -8.58 9.78
CA GLN A 18 -1.76 -7.66 10.60
C GLN A 18 -2.63 -7.02 11.69
N LYS A 19 -3.77 -6.41 11.33
CA LYS A 19 -4.70 -5.80 12.30
C LYS A 19 -5.23 -6.82 13.31
N LEU A 20 -5.46 -8.05 12.85
CA LEU A 20 -5.86 -9.16 13.73
C LEU A 20 -4.76 -9.48 14.75
N LYS A 21 -3.52 -9.66 14.31
CA LYS A 21 -2.38 -9.99 15.20
C LYS A 21 -2.07 -8.86 16.17
N GLU A 22 -2.05 -7.61 15.71
CA GLU A 22 -1.88 -6.42 16.55
C GLU A 22 -2.93 -6.38 17.69
N PHE A 23 -4.19 -6.68 17.36
CA PHE A 23 -5.24 -6.74 18.37
C PHE A 23 -5.07 -7.94 19.31
N TYR A 24 -4.72 -9.12 18.80
CA TYR A 24 -4.50 -10.34 19.60
C TYR A 24 -3.35 -10.18 20.60
N GLU A 25 -2.31 -9.43 20.23
CA GLU A 25 -1.14 -9.16 21.07
C GLU A 25 -1.35 -7.96 22.01
N SER A 26 -2.45 -7.24 21.85
CA SER A 26 -2.71 -6.04 22.65
C SER A 26 -2.98 -6.36 24.11
N LYS A 27 -2.53 -5.48 25.00
CA LYS A 27 -2.82 -5.56 26.46
C LYS A 27 -4.31 -5.60 26.78
N ALA A 28 -5.17 -5.11 25.88
CA ALA A 28 -6.62 -5.10 26.05
C ALA A 28 -7.22 -6.52 26.12
N LEU A 29 -6.57 -7.51 25.50
CA LEU A 29 -7.02 -8.91 25.53
C LEU A 29 -6.43 -9.74 26.66
N GLU A 30 -5.41 -9.28 27.36
CA GLU A 30 -4.76 -10.06 28.45
C GLU A 30 -5.75 -10.68 29.44
N PRO A 31 -6.78 -9.94 29.95
CA PRO A 31 -7.71 -10.50 30.95
C PRO A 31 -8.58 -11.65 30.44
N ILE A 32 -8.74 -11.78 29.13
CA ILE A 32 -9.66 -12.75 28.50
C ILE A 32 -8.95 -13.64 27.47
N LYS A 33 -7.63 -13.55 27.37
CA LYS A 33 -6.82 -14.20 26.32
C LYS A 33 -7.02 -15.72 26.26
N ALA A 34 -7.30 -16.37 27.40
CA ALA A 34 -7.59 -17.80 27.45
C ALA A 34 -8.86 -18.22 26.69
N SER A 35 -9.80 -17.30 26.48
CA SER A 35 -11.05 -17.53 25.72
C SER A 35 -10.98 -17.02 24.28
N VAL A 36 -9.81 -16.53 23.85
CA VAL A 36 -9.60 -15.95 22.53
C VAL A 36 -8.79 -16.89 21.65
N SER A 37 -9.33 -17.24 20.51
CA SER A 37 -8.60 -17.93 19.42
C SER A 37 -8.61 -17.06 18.16
N TYR A 38 -7.70 -17.32 17.24
CA TYR A 38 -7.71 -16.65 15.94
C TYR A 38 -7.52 -17.64 14.80
N LEU A 39 -8.10 -17.28 13.64
CA LEU A 39 -8.07 -18.05 12.42
C LEU A 39 -7.56 -17.18 11.28
N THR A 40 -6.45 -17.60 10.67
CA THR A 40 -5.84 -16.95 9.51
C THR A 40 -5.72 -17.91 8.34
N GLU A 41 -5.40 -17.38 7.18
CA GLU A 41 -5.24 -18.14 5.94
C GLU A 41 -4.13 -19.20 6.01
N ASP A 42 -3.14 -18.98 6.90
CA ASP A 42 -1.98 -19.87 7.08
C ASP A 42 -2.32 -21.17 7.84
N ALA A 43 -3.50 -21.25 8.49
CA ALA A 43 -3.91 -22.41 9.25
C ALA A 43 -4.16 -23.63 8.33
N SER A 44 -3.80 -24.81 8.78
CA SER A 44 -4.08 -26.07 8.08
C SER A 44 -5.60 -26.34 7.95
N ALA A 45 -5.99 -27.21 7.02
CA ALA A 45 -7.41 -27.54 6.82
C ALA A 45 -8.07 -28.08 8.10
N GLN A 46 -7.35 -28.93 8.87
CA GLN A 46 -7.84 -29.51 10.11
C GLN A 46 -8.01 -28.43 11.21
N GLU A 47 -7.03 -27.53 11.36
CA GLU A 47 -7.11 -26.42 12.31
C GLU A 47 -8.27 -25.48 11.98
N LYS A 48 -8.49 -25.21 10.67
CA LYS A 48 -9.63 -24.40 10.22
C LYS A 48 -10.96 -25.01 10.63
N GLU A 49 -11.14 -26.30 10.39
CA GLU A 49 -12.37 -27.00 10.76
C GLU A 49 -12.61 -26.98 12.27
N ASP A 50 -11.58 -27.27 13.06
CA ASP A 50 -11.67 -27.28 14.52
C ASP A 50 -11.96 -25.91 15.11
N LEU A 51 -11.30 -24.86 14.60
CA LEU A 51 -11.53 -23.48 15.04
C LEU A 51 -12.91 -22.96 14.64
N VAL A 52 -13.39 -23.26 13.42
CA VAL A 52 -14.74 -22.89 12.98
C VAL A 52 -15.80 -23.55 13.85
N ARG A 53 -15.63 -24.81 14.21
CA ARG A 53 -16.54 -25.55 15.11
C ARG A 53 -16.57 -24.94 16.51
N ARG A 54 -15.41 -24.55 17.06
CA ARG A 54 -15.30 -23.91 18.39
C ARG A 54 -15.82 -22.49 18.40
N ALA A 55 -15.74 -21.75 17.30
CA ALA A 55 -16.10 -20.35 17.20
C ALA A 55 -17.56 -20.05 17.63
N THR A 56 -18.43 -21.06 17.61
CA THR A 56 -19.86 -20.93 17.94
C THR A 56 -20.22 -21.54 19.29
N THR A 57 -19.24 -21.87 20.15
CA THR A 57 -19.47 -22.39 21.51
C THR A 57 -19.50 -21.27 22.55
N SER A 58 -20.22 -21.49 23.65
CA SER A 58 -20.42 -20.50 24.70
C SER A 58 -19.07 -20.02 25.31
N GLY A 59 -18.94 -18.71 25.44
CA GLY A 59 -17.77 -18.05 26.01
C GLY A 59 -16.55 -17.95 25.08
N GLN A 60 -16.64 -18.44 23.85
CA GLN A 60 -15.52 -18.34 22.88
C GLN A 60 -15.53 -17.00 22.14
N ILE A 61 -14.33 -16.46 21.95
CA ILE A 61 -14.07 -15.30 21.09
C ILE A 61 -13.14 -15.76 19.99
N THR A 62 -13.58 -15.63 18.75
CA THR A 62 -12.78 -16.03 17.60
C THR A 62 -12.50 -14.82 16.72
N LEU A 63 -11.22 -14.50 16.54
CA LEU A 63 -10.75 -13.46 15.65
C LEU A 63 -10.50 -14.08 14.28
N ILE A 64 -11.08 -13.52 13.24
CA ILE A 64 -10.93 -14.00 11.85
C ILE A 64 -10.58 -12.85 10.92
N THR A 65 -9.99 -13.17 9.77
CA THR A 65 -9.80 -12.20 8.68
C THR A 65 -11.03 -12.13 7.79
N ARG A 66 -11.12 -11.08 6.98
CA ARG A 66 -12.22 -10.88 6.00
C ARG A 66 -12.42 -12.07 5.06
N THR A 67 -11.36 -12.83 4.79
CA THR A 67 -11.41 -14.02 3.94
C THR A 67 -12.42 -15.05 4.44
N PHE A 68 -12.53 -15.24 5.76
CA PHE A 68 -13.49 -16.14 6.39
C PHE A 68 -14.90 -15.52 6.52
N GLY A 69 -15.04 -14.25 6.23
CA GLY A 69 -16.34 -13.59 6.08
C GLY A 69 -17.16 -14.11 4.90
N ARG A 70 -16.51 -14.80 3.92
CA ARG A 70 -17.17 -15.46 2.78
C ARG A 70 -16.85 -16.96 2.79
N GLY A 71 -17.80 -17.80 2.37
CA GLY A 71 -17.57 -19.22 2.14
C GLY A 71 -17.39 -20.12 3.38
N THR A 72 -17.24 -19.56 4.58
CA THR A 72 -17.12 -20.34 5.82
C THR A 72 -18.46 -20.45 6.51
N ASP A 73 -18.85 -21.64 6.95
CA ASP A 73 -20.12 -21.87 7.64
C ASP A 73 -19.90 -22.03 9.15
N PHE A 74 -20.39 -21.05 9.93
CA PHE A 74 -20.36 -21.05 11.39
C PHE A 74 -21.70 -21.53 11.93
N ILE A 75 -21.85 -22.86 12.07
CA ILE A 75 -23.08 -23.46 12.56
C ILE A 75 -23.08 -23.46 14.09
N CYS A 76 -24.07 -22.80 14.72
CA CYS A 76 -24.23 -22.80 16.14
C CYS A 76 -25.10 -24.00 16.58
N LEU A 77 -24.51 -24.92 17.31
CA LEU A 77 -25.20 -26.09 17.90
C LEU A 77 -25.28 -25.98 19.44
N ASP A 78 -24.69 -24.95 20.04
CA ASP A 78 -24.71 -24.75 21.49
C ASP A 78 -25.99 -24.04 21.93
N GLN A 79 -26.90 -24.76 22.56
CA GLN A 79 -28.17 -24.26 23.07
C GLN A 79 -28.03 -23.10 24.06
N ARG A 80 -26.89 -23.04 24.80
CA ARG A 80 -26.59 -21.92 25.72
C ARG A 80 -26.33 -20.62 24.96
N VAL A 81 -25.63 -20.71 23.83
CA VAL A 81 -25.42 -19.57 22.95
C VAL A 81 -26.73 -19.11 22.36
N GLU A 82 -27.55 -20.03 21.89
CA GLU A 82 -28.87 -19.75 21.32
C GLU A 82 -29.80 -19.08 22.33
N ALA A 83 -29.91 -19.65 23.54
CA ALA A 83 -30.71 -19.09 24.65
C ALA A 83 -30.24 -17.71 25.10
N SER A 84 -28.95 -17.39 24.87
CA SER A 84 -28.35 -16.09 25.22
C SER A 84 -28.42 -15.05 24.09
N GLY A 85 -29.15 -15.32 23.02
CA GLY A 85 -29.32 -14.41 21.88
C GLY A 85 -28.40 -14.71 20.70
N GLY A 86 -27.84 -15.93 20.61
CA GLY A 86 -27.06 -16.42 19.48
C GLY A 86 -25.63 -15.84 19.37
N VAL A 87 -24.97 -16.10 18.27
CA VAL A 87 -23.61 -15.62 18.01
C VAL A 87 -23.62 -14.10 17.79
N HIS A 88 -22.65 -13.40 18.38
CA HIS A 88 -22.42 -11.98 18.11
C HIS A 88 -21.26 -11.78 17.13
N VAL A 89 -21.53 -11.15 16.00
CA VAL A 89 -20.51 -10.84 14.98
C VAL A 89 -20.13 -9.36 15.09
N ILE A 90 -18.82 -9.10 15.18
CA ILE A 90 -18.25 -7.75 15.19
C ILE A 90 -17.39 -7.59 13.93
N GLN A 91 -17.72 -6.63 13.10
CA GLN A 91 -16.87 -6.24 11.97
C GLN A 91 -16.09 -4.98 12.33
N THR A 92 -14.76 -4.99 12.11
CA THR A 92 -13.86 -3.91 12.54
C THR A 92 -13.44 -2.96 11.43
N PHE A 93 -13.99 -3.10 10.23
CA PHE A 93 -13.70 -2.28 9.05
C PHE A 93 -14.96 -2.00 8.25
N LEU A 94 -14.96 -0.91 7.49
CA LEU A 94 -16.00 -0.63 6.50
C LEU A 94 -15.64 -1.37 5.21
N SER A 95 -16.50 -2.30 4.79
CA SER A 95 -16.33 -3.01 3.52
C SER A 95 -16.48 -2.05 2.35
N GLU A 96 -15.67 -2.19 1.33
CA GLU A 96 -15.81 -1.43 0.08
C GLU A 96 -17.10 -1.79 -0.65
N GLU A 97 -17.45 -3.09 -0.66
CA GLU A 97 -18.72 -3.58 -1.19
C GLU A 97 -19.73 -3.84 -0.08
N ALA A 98 -20.95 -3.35 -0.24
CA ALA A 98 -22.06 -3.65 0.68
C ALA A 98 -22.36 -5.16 0.75
N SER A 99 -22.14 -5.89 -0.34
CA SER A 99 -22.31 -7.35 -0.43
C SER A 99 -21.43 -8.10 0.56
N GLU A 100 -20.18 -7.68 0.76
CA GLU A 100 -19.29 -8.27 1.75
C GLU A 100 -19.81 -8.08 3.18
N GLU A 101 -20.25 -6.88 3.52
CA GLU A 101 -20.84 -6.59 4.83
C GLU A 101 -22.07 -7.46 5.10
N VAL A 102 -22.95 -7.61 4.09
CA VAL A 102 -24.12 -8.49 4.19
C VAL A 102 -23.73 -9.94 4.44
N GLN A 103 -22.67 -10.43 3.77
CA GLN A 103 -22.15 -11.78 3.97
C GLN A 103 -21.54 -11.98 5.35
N ILE A 104 -20.81 -10.98 5.86
CA ILE A 104 -20.27 -11.01 7.23
C ILE A 104 -21.42 -10.98 8.25
N LYS A 105 -22.43 -10.13 8.09
CA LYS A 105 -23.65 -10.13 8.91
C LYS A 105 -24.32 -11.50 8.90
N GLY A 106 -24.37 -12.15 7.75
CA GLY A 106 -24.95 -13.49 7.59
C GLY A 106 -24.15 -14.64 8.24
N ARG A 107 -23.06 -14.35 8.99
CA ARG A 107 -22.37 -15.37 9.80
C ARG A 107 -23.09 -15.66 11.12
N THR A 108 -24.13 -14.90 11.45
CA THR A 108 -25.01 -15.10 12.60
C THR A 108 -26.48 -15.06 12.15
N ALA A 109 -27.40 -15.38 13.05
CA ALA A 109 -28.86 -15.37 12.81
C ALA A 109 -29.29 -16.21 11.60
N ARG A 110 -28.71 -17.40 11.41
CA ARG A 110 -29.04 -18.32 10.32
C ARG A 110 -30.20 -19.24 10.70
N GLN A 111 -31.01 -19.66 9.71
CA GLN A 111 -32.07 -20.64 9.86
C GLN A 111 -33.01 -20.31 11.03
N SER A 112 -33.41 -19.05 11.17
CA SER A 112 -34.28 -18.56 12.25
C SER A 112 -33.67 -18.57 13.66
N GLN A 113 -32.37 -18.84 13.79
CA GLN A 113 -31.65 -18.71 15.06
C GLN A 113 -31.43 -17.23 15.42
N PRO A 114 -31.42 -16.89 16.73
CA PRO A 114 -31.09 -15.54 17.16
C PRO A 114 -29.60 -15.21 16.87
N GLY A 115 -29.32 -13.92 16.72
CA GLY A 115 -27.96 -13.43 16.51
C GLY A 115 -27.90 -11.91 16.52
N SER A 116 -26.72 -11.35 16.59
CA SER A 116 -26.54 -9.90 16.51
C SER A 116 -25.24 -9.52 15.81
N PHE A 117 -25.20 -8.30 15.29
CA PHE A 117 -24.09 -7.74 14.55
C PHE A 117 -23.75 -6.35 15.09
N SER A 118 -22.45 -6.03 15.13
CA SER A 118 -21.94 -4.69 15.41
C SER A 118 -20.85 -4.32 14.42
N LEU A 119 -20.88 -3.07 13.98
CA LEU A 119 -19.83 -2.47 13.16
C LEU A 119 -19.03 -1.50 14.05
N ILE A 120 -17.75 -1.77 14.26
CA ILE A 120 -16.84 -0.96 15.08
C ILE A 120 -15.72 -0.47 14.20
N LEU A 121 -15.67 0.82 13.91
CA LEU A 121 -14.77 1.41 12.94
C LEU A 121 -13.76 2.35 13.62
N ASN A 122 -12.51 2.28 13.17
CA ASN A 122 -11.54 3.31 13.46
C ASN A 122 -11.68 4.43 12.43
N TYR A 123 -11.84 5.69 12.85
CA TYR A 123 -12.03 6.81 11.94
C TYR A 123 -10.86 6.98 10.95
N ARG A 124 -9.63 6.64 11.33
CA ARG A 124 -8.45 6.67 10.44
C ARG A 124 -8.60 5.77 9.22
N ASP A 125 -9.31 4.65 9.36
CA ASP A 125 -9.55 3.71 8.26
C ASP A 125 -10.68 4.17 7.33
N LEU A 126 -11.39 5.24 7.70
CA LEU A 126 -12.51 5.79 6.91
C LEU A 126 -12.07 6.86 5.90
N GLU A 127 -10.86 7.37 6.01
CA GLU A 127 -10.31 8.38 5.11
C GLU A 127 -10.35 7.94 3.63
N ARG A 128 -10.10 6.66 3.36
CA ARG A 128 -10.18 6.09 2.02
C ARG A 128 -11.56 6.20 1.36
N PHE A 129 -12.61 6.39 2.15
CA PHE A 129 -13.98 6.62 1.68
C PHE A 129 -14.35 8.12 1.63
N ASP A 130 -13.37 9.02 1.75
CA ASP A 130 -13.60 10.48 1.90
C ASP A 130 -14.57 10.81 3.05
N ILE A 131 -14.44 10.08 4.16
CA ILE A 131 -15.24 10.27 5.37
C ILE A 131 -14.40 11.02 6.39
N LYS A 132 -14.88 12.17 6.85
CA LYS A 132 -14.23 13.01 7.85
C LYS A 132 -14.89 12.85 9.20
N ILE A 133 -14.09 13.00 10.26
CA ILE A 133 -14.60 12.90 11.63
C ILE A 133 -15.57 14.05 11.93
N GLU A 134 -15.30 15.24 11.38
CA GLU A 134 -16.15 16.43 11.54
C GLU A 134 -17.55 16.16 10.99
N ASP A 135 -17.68 15.52 9.84
CA ASP A 135 -18.94 15.15 9.23
C ASP A 135 -19.74 14.19 10.14
N ILE A 136 -19.04 13.24 10.77
CA ILE A 136 -19.66 12.29 11.73
C ILE A 136 -20.17 13.03 12.98
N GLU A 137 -19.39 13.98 13.50
CA GLU A 137 -19.79 14.79 14.66
C GLU A 137 -20.98 15.71 14.34
N ASP A 138 -21.00 16.27 13.14
CA ASP A 138 -22.12 17.10 12.67
C ASP A 138 -23.40 16.28 12.50
N ILE A 139 -23.31 15.07 11.95
CA ILE A 139 -24.45 14.14 11.85
C ILE A 139 -24.99 13.80 13.24
N LYS A 140 -24.12 13.53 14.22
CA LYS A 140 -24.53 13.28 15.62
C LYS A 140 -25.31 14.43 16.23
N LYS A 141 -25.00 15.67 15.83
CA LYS A 141 -25.68 16.90 16.26
C LYS A 141 -26.92 17.23 15.41
N GLY A 142 -27.26 16.44 14.40
CA GLY A 142 -28.35 16.69 13.46
C GLY A 142 -28.06 17.83 12.47
N ILE A 143 -26.78 18.14 12.26
CA ILE A 143 -26.33 19.18 11.33
C ILE A 143 -26.23 18.59 9.92
N ARG A 144 -26.55 19.42 8.91
CA ARG A 144 -26.38 19.03 7.50
C ARG A 144 -24.92 18.96 7.13
N VAL A 145 -24.51 17.85 6.51
CA VAL A 145 -23.16 17.65 6.02
C VAL A 145 -23.04 18.09 4.57
N PHE A 146 -21.91 18.67 4.23
CA PHE A 146 -21.62 19.09 2.86
C PHE A 146 -21.34 17.87 1.97
N ASP A 147 -22.21 17.67 1.00
CA ASP A 147 -22.05 16.63 -0.01
C ASP A 147 -21.24 17.18 -1.21
N ARG A 148 -20.01 16.72 -1.34
CA ARG A 148 -19.11 17.12 -2.43
C ARG A 148 -19.53 16.59 -3.80
N PHE A 149 -20.40 15.59 -3.82
CA PHE A 149 -20.82 14.88 -5.02
C PHE A 149 -22.20 15.31 -5.52
N ALA A 150 -22.90 16.13 -4.72
CA ALA A 150 -24.17 16.67 -5.12
C ALA A 150 -24.04 17.80 -6.13
N ASN A 151 -25.01 17.96 -7.02
CA ASN A 151 -25.10 19.10 -7.92
C ASN A 151 -25.08 20.44 -7.15
N VAL A 152 -24.59 21.50 -7.81
CA VAL A 152 -24.35 22.84 -7.22
C VAL A 152 -25.54 23.38 -6.39
N LEU A 153 -26.74 22.94 -6.69
CA LEU A 153 -27.97 23.36 -6.00
C LEU A 153 -28.32 22.55 -4.72
N THR A 154 -27.67 21.38 -4.50
CA THR A 154 -28.00 20.46 -3.38
C THR A 154 -26.74 20.02 -2.63
N ARG A 155 -25.81 20.95 -2.36
CA ARG A 155 -24.51 20.63 -1.74
C ARG A 155 -24.56 20.16 -0.30
N THR A 156 -25.71 20.20 0.35
CA THR A 156 -25.89 19.73 1.73
C THR A 156 -26.94 18.63 1.80
N LYS A 157 -26.58 17.52 2.43
CA LYS A 157 -27.47 16.39 2.65
C LYS A 157 -27.65 16.16 4.15
N THR A 158 -28.86 15.80 4.56
CA THR A 158 -29.16 15.40 5.93
C THR A 158 -29.19 13.87 5.99
N TYR A 159 -28.49 13.29 6.93
CA TYR A 159 -28.47 11.86 7.20
C TYR A 159 -29.16 11.59 8.53
N ASN A 160 -30.01 10.58 8.58
CA ASN A 160 -30.70 10.17 9.81
C ASN A 160 -29.78 9.37 10.74
N THR A 161 -28.79 8.67 10.16
CA THR A 161 -27.84 7.84 10.89
C THR A 161 -26.44 7.98 10.31
N ILE A 162 -25.43 7.75 11.14
CA ILE A 162 -24.04 7.69 10.68
C ILE A 162 -23.87 6.57 9.62
N TYR A 163 -24.55 5.43 9.82
CA TYR A 163 -24.46 4.31 8.88
C TYR A 163 -24.99 4.69 7.49
N GLU A 164 -26.05 5.47 7.41
CA GLU A 164 -26.58 5.98 6.14
C GLU A 164 -25.51 6.83 5.41
N TYR A 165 -24.82 7.70 6.12
CA TYR A 165 -23.71 8.50 5.58
C TYR A 165 -22.54 7.63 5.09
N LEU A 166 -22.09 6.68 5.92
CA LEU A 166 -21.03 5.76 5.55
C LEU A 166 -21.37 4.96 4.27
N ASN A 167 -22.60 4.47 4.20
CA ASN A 167 -23.09 3.69 3.08
C ASN A 167 -23.23 4.52 1.79
N ASP A 168 -23.64 5.76 1.90
CA ASP A 168 -23.73 6.71 0.78
C ASP A 168 -22.34 6.98 0.20
N LYS A 169 -21.36 7.29 1.05
CA LYS A 169 -19.97 7.51 0.67
C LYS A 169 -19.34 6.29 -0.01
N ARG A 170 -19.49 5.11 0.59
CA ARG A 170 -19.06 3.84 0.04
C ARG A 170 -19.64 3.56 -1.35
N THR A 171 -20.94 3.74 -1.48
CA THR A 171 -21.68 3.50 -2.73
C THR A 171 -21.21 4.45 -3.83
N HIS A 172 -20.98 5.72 -3.49
CA HIS A 172 -20.48 6.71 -4.42
C HIS A 172 -19.06 6.36 -4.91
N LEU A 173 -18.17 6.02 -3.99
CA LEU A 173 -16.79 5.61 -4.33
C LEU A 173 -16.80 4.40 -5.26
N PHE A 174 -17.58 3.36 -4.91
CA PHE A 174 -17.69 2.16 -5.72
C PHE A 174 -18.25 2.45 -7.13
N LYS A 175 -19.29 3.29 -7.20
CA LYS A 175 -19.86 3.70 -8.50
C LYS A 175 -18.87 4.44 -9.37
N THR A 176 -18.12 5.38 -8.80
CA THR A 176 -17.08 6.13 -9.51
C THR A 176 -15.98 5.21 -10.03
N GLN A 177 -15.48 4.32 -9.18
CA GLN A 177 -14.48 3.33 -9.59
C GLN A 177 -14.99 2.38 -10.68
N TYR A 178 -16.27 1.95 -10.58
CA TYR A 178 -16.89 1.10 -11.59
C TYR A 178 -17.01 1.82 -12.94
N GLU A 179 -17.47 3.08 -12.95
CA GLU A 179 -17.60 3.88 -14.16
C GLU A 179 -16.25 4.12 -14.84
N ASP A 180 -15.19 4.38 -14.05
CA ASP A 180 -13.84 4.57 -14.57
C ASP A 180 -13.24 3.26 -15.09
N ASN A 181 -13.44 2.15 -14.38
CA ASN A 181 -13.05 0.82 -14.86
C ASN A 181 -13.78 0.44 -16.16
N MET A 182 -15.07 0.78 -16.30
CA MET A 182 -15.83 0.53 -17.51
C MET A 182 -15.29 1.34 -18.71
N LYS A 183 -14.90 2.59 -18.51
CA LYS A 183 -14.21 3.38 -19.53
C LYS A 183 -12.91 2.72 -19.96
N PHE A 184 -12.10 2.29 -18.98
CA PHE A 184 -10.85 1.59 -19.25
C PHE A 184 -11.06 0.28 -20.03
N VAL A 185 -12.03 -0.55 -19.62
CA VAL A 185 -12.39 -1.78 -20.31
C VAL A 185 -12.86 -1.50 -21.75
N ALA A 186 -13.63 -0.43 -21.95
CA ALA A 186 -14.07 -0.02 -23.28
C ALA A 186 -12.87 0.36 -24.18
N GLN A 187 -11.93 1.14 -23.64
CA GLN A 187 -10.70 1.51 -24.37
C GLN A 187 -9.82 0.28 -24.65
N ALA A 188 -9.65 -0.61 -23.69
CA ALA A 188 -8.88 -1.85 -23.86
C ALA A 188 -9.51 -2.77 -24.93
N LYS A 189 -10.84 -2.86 -25.01
CA LYS A 189 -11.54 -3.58 -26.07
C LYS A 189 -11.31 -2.99 -27.45
N ILE A 190 -11.35 -1.66 -27.57
CA ILE A 190 -11.05 -0.95 -28.83
C ILE A 190 -9.62 -1.25 -29.26
N GLN A 191 -8.64 -1.10 -28.36
CA GLN A 191 -7.24 -1.40 -28.65
C GLN A 191 -7.02 -2.87 -29.04
N HIS A 192 -7.67 -3.80 -28.32
CA HIS A 192 -7.58 -5.22 -28.65
C HIS A 192 -8.14 -5.53 -30.03
N THR A 193 -9.30 -4.97 -30.38
CA THR A 193 -9.92 -5.14 -31.70
C THR A 193 -9.02 -4.55 -32.81
N SER A 194 -8.48 -3.36 -32.57
CA SER A 194 -7.53 -2.68 -33.47
C SER A 194 -6.27 -3.53 -33.68
N THR A 195 -5.69 -4.07 -32.61
CA THR A 195 -4.53 -4.97 -32.70
C THR A 195 -4.84 -6.26 -33.45
N GLN A 196 -6.01 -6.86 -33.24
CA GLN A 196 -6.43 -8.05 -33.97
C GLN A 196 -6.59 -7.77 -35.47
N GLN A 197 -7.17 -6.64 -35.85
CA GLN A 197 -7.28 -6.19 -37.27
C GLN A 197 -5.90 -5.97 -37.88
N PHE A 198 -4.97 -5.34 -37.14
CA PHE A 198 -3.57 -5.20 -37.56
C PHE A 198 -2.91 -6.55 -37.84
N LEU A 199 -3.00 -7.49 -36.91
CA LEU A 199 -2.44 -8.84 -37.07
C LEU A 199 -3.08 -9.61 -38.26
N ALA A 200 -4.39 -9.49 -38.42
CA ALA A 200 -5.10 -10.08 -39.57
C ALA A 200 -4.60 -9.53 -40.91
N ASN A 201 -4.45 -8.21 -41.00
CA ASN A 201 -3.92 -7.56 -42.20
C ASN A 201 -2.46 -7.92 -42.47
N LEU A 202 -1.65 -8.06 -41.41
CA LEU A 202 -0.27 -8.49 -41.52
C LEU A 202 -0.17 -9.93 -42.07
N ASN A 203 -1.01 -10.85 -41.54
CA ASN A 203 -1.02 -12.26 -41.92
C ASN A 203 -1.47 -12.47 -43.40
N VAL A 204 -2.34 -11.62 -43.91
CA VAL A 204 -2.76 -11.68 -45.34
C VAL A 204 -1.87 -10.83 -46.25
N GLY A 205 -0.81 -10.23 -45.73
CA GLY A 205 0.14 -9.43 -46.53
C GLY A 205 -0.42 -8.10 -47.03
N ASN A 206 -1.46 -7.56 -46.41
CA ASN A 206 -2.05 -6.28 -46.82
C ASN A 206 -1.23 -5.10 -46.27
N ILE A 207 -0.12 -4.80 -46.98
CA ILE A 207 0.87 -3.80 -46.57
C ILE A 207 0.26 -2.39 -46.49
N ASP A 208 -0.69 -2.05 -47.33
CA ASP A 208 -1.29 -0.71 -47.33
C ASP A 208 -2.14 -0.46 -46.07
N LEU A 209 -2.93 -1.46 -45.64
CA LEU A 209 -3.69 -1.35 -44.38
C LEU A 209 -2.79 -1.39 -43.16
N VAL A 210 -1.72 -2.20 -43.19
CA VAL A 210 -0.71 -2.21 -42.12
C VAL A 210 -0.01 -0.86 -42.03
N ARG A 211 0.41 -0.27 -43.14
CA ARG A 211 1.04 1.06 -43.18
C ARG A 211 0.08 2.16 -42.70
N LYS A 212 -1.19 2.11 -43.13
CA LYS A 212 -2.24 3.04 -42.68
C LYS A 212 -2.45 2.96 -41.20
N PHE A 213 -2.57 1.75 -40.65
CA PHE A 213 -2.67 1.50 -39.21
C PHE A 213 -1.49 2.11 -38.43
N LEU A 214 -0.25 1.83 -38.85
CA LEU A 214 0.94 2.37 -38.20
C LEU A 214 1.00 3.89 -38.23
N VAL A 215 0.49 4.54 -39.30
CA VAL A 215 0.45 6.00 -39.40
C VAL A 215 -0.68 6.59 -38.55
N GLU A 216 -1.82 5.94 -38.47
CA GLU A 216 -2.98 6.42 -37.70
C GLU A 216 -2.80 6.20 -36.17
N GLU A 217 -2.25 5.06 -35.76
CA GLU A 217 -2.02 4.74 -34.35
C GLU A 217 -0.73 5.36 -33.79
N ASN A 218 0.26 5.68 -34.64
CA ASN A 218 1.46 6.43 -34.25
C ASN A 218 1.29 7.96 -34.22
N LYS A 219 0.08 8.48 -34.40
CA LYS A 219 -0.24 9.83 -33.93
C LYS A 219 -0.20 9.79 -32.40
N GLY A 220 1.02 9.96 -31.85
CA GLY A 220 1.32 9.84 -30.43
C GLY A 220 0.08 10.04 -29.56
N ALA A 221 -0.41 8.98 -28.95
CA ALA A 221 -1.00 9.18 -27.65
C ALA A 221 -0.02 10.10 -26.96
N GLU A 222 -0.47 11.30 -26.53
CA GLU A 222 0.31 12.08 -25.58
C GLU A 222 0.77 11.04 -24.58
N MET A 223 2.07 10.73 -24.57
CA MET A 223 2.62 9.83 -23.58
C MET A 223 2.36 10.56 -22.27
N ILE A 224 1.26 10.20 -21.63
CA ILE A 224 1.09 10.55 -20.23
C ILE A 224 2.30 9.88 -19.61
N MET A 225 3.31 10.69 -19.28
CA MET A 225 4.58 10.19 -18.78
C MET A 225 4.28 9.44 -17.48
N ALA A 226 4.23 8.12 -17.59
CA ALA A 226 4.03 7.29 -16.41
C ALA A 226 5.19 7.55 -15.45
N SER A 227 4.89 7.86 -14.20
CA SER A 227 5.92 7.96 -13.18
C SER A 227 6.39 6.56 -12.81
N ARG A 228 7.68 6.28 -13.01
CA ARG A 228 8.33 5.05 -12.54
C ARG A 228 9.34 5.42 -11.47
N THR A 229 8.94 5.21 -10.22
CA THR A 229 9.70 5.63 -9.03
C THR A 229 10.30 4.42 -8.34
N ILE A 230 11.63 4.45 -8.12
CA ILE A 230 12.32 3.48 -7.27
C ILE A 230 12.47 4.07 -5.86
N CYS A 231 11.97 3.36 -4.84
CA CYS A 231 12.21 3.68 -3.44
C CYS A 231 13.30 2.75 -2.90
N LEU A 232 14.52 3.27 -2.75
CA LEU A 232 15.65 2.59 -2.13
C LEU A 232 15.62 2.83 -0.63
N MET A 233 15.52 1.77 0.15
CA MET A 233 15.47 1.84 1.61
C MET A 233 16.54 0.96 2.23
N ASP A 234 17.25 1.51 3.19
CA ASP A 234 18.13 0.74 4.05
C ASP A 234 17.32 -0.23 4.92
N ALA A 235 17.76 -1.49 4.98
CA ALA A 235 17.16 -2.54 5.81
C ALA A 235 18.18 -3.13 6.81
N THR A 236 19.11 -2.32 7.30
CA THR A 236 20.00 -2.68 8.41
C THR A 236 19.31 -2.53 9.77
N GLY A 237 19.94 -3.04 10.83
CA GLY A 237 19.31 -3.14 12.15
C GLY A 237 18.82 -1.82 12.73
N SER A 238 19.49 -0.71 12.46
CA SER A 238 19.12 0.65 12.88
C SER A 238 17.80 1.15 12.29
N MET A 239 17.40 0.60 11.13
CA MET A 239 16.20 1.01 10.40
C MET A 239 14.92 0.29 10.83
N THR A 240 14.95 -0.56 11.85
CA THR A 240 13.82 -1.39 12.32
C THR A 240 12.54 -0.58 12.53
N ASN A 241 12.62 0.54 13.26
CA ASN A 241 11.46 1.37 13.59
C ASN A 241 10.86 2.04 12.35
N LEU A 242 11.70 2.54 11.43
CA LEU A 242 11.22 3.17 10.20
C LEU A 242 10.56 2.14 9.30
N LEU A 243 11.17 0.99 9.08
CA LEU A 243 10.62 -0.05 8.23
C LEU A 243 9.25 -0.52 8.74
N HIS A 244 9.10 -0.69 10.06
CA HIS A 244 7.82 -1.02 10.67
C HIS A 244 6.75 0.05 10.41
N LYS A 245 7.10 1.32 10.59
CA LYS A 245 6.18 2.46 10.32
C LYS A 245 5.84 2.57 8.83
N CYS A 246 6.79 2.34 7.92
CA CYS A 246 6.54 2.35 6.47
C CYS A 246 5.53 1.27 6.05
N LYS A 247 5.59 0.07 6.65
CA LYS A 247 4.62 -1.01 6.39
C LYS A 247 3.16 -0.60 6.64
N THR A 248 2.93 0.29 7.62
CA THR A 248 1.59 0.76 7.97
C THR A 248 1.12 1.96 7.14
N LYS A 249 2.04 2.70 6.52
CA LYS A 249 1.74 3.94 5.80
C LYS A 249 1.73 3.84 4.28
N VAL A 250 2.21 2.73 3.73
CA VAL A 250 2.26 2.54 2.27
C VAL A 250 0.86 2.53 1.64
N ASP A 251 -0.11 1.96 2.33
CA ASP A 251 -1.51 1.92 1.86
C ASP A 251 -2.10 3.34 1.78
N GLU A 252 -1.95 4.10 2.85
CA GLU A 252 -2.44 5.47 2.95
C GLU A 252 -1.81 6.36 1.87
N MET A 253 -0.50 6.24 1.68
CA MET A 253 0.24 6.96 0.66
C MET A 253 -0.32 6.71 -0.75
N ILE A 254 -0.49 5.43 -1.12
CA ILE A 254 -0.96 5.06 -2.47
C ILE A 254 -2.40 5.49 -2.66
N GLN A 255 -3.28 5.26 -1.67
CA GLN A 255 -4.68 5.65 -1.76
C GLN A 255 -4.84 7.16 -1.94
N ARG A 256 -4.12 7.96 -1.16
CA ARG A 256 -4.13 9.43 -1.30
C ARG A 256 -3.60 9.89 -2.65
N THR A 257 -2.53 9.25 -3.16
CA THR A 257 -1.99 9.55 -4.49
C THR A 257 -3.02 9.26 -5.57
N LEU A 258 -3.64 8.09 -5.54
CA LEU A 258 -4.69 7.68 -6.48
C LEU A 258 -5.90 8.60 -6.43
N GLN A 259 -6.33 9.01 -5.24
CA GLN A 259 -7.45 9.92 -5.07
C GLN A 259 -7.22 11.25 -5.78
N ILE A 260 -6.03 11.85 -5.63
CA ILE A 260 -5.68 13.11 -6.33
C ILE A 260 -5.62 12.89 -7.85
N LEU A 261 -5.03 11.79 -8.32
CA LEU A 261 -4.92 11.49 -9.74
C LEU A 261 -6.30 11.31 -10.39
N ILE A 262 -7.14 10.46 -9.80
CA ILE A 262 -8.50 10.18 -10.32
C ILE A 262 -9.33 11.47 -10.34
N LYS A 263 -9.29 12.26 -9.29
CA LYS A 263 -10.00 13.53 -9.18
C LYS A 263 -9.62 14.52 -10.29
N ASN A 264 -8.36 14.47 -10.74
CA ASN A 264 -7.84 15.31 -11.81
C ASN A 264 -7.88 14.65 -13.21
N GLY A 265 -8.59 13.52 -13.34
CA GLY A 265 -8.81 12.85 -14.62
C GLY A 265 -7.63 12.01 -15.14
N TYR A 266 -6.66 11.68 -14.26
CA TYR A 266 -5.56 10.78 -14.61
C TYR A 266 -5.96 9.32 -14.40
N ASN A 267 -5.41 8.44 -15.24
CA ASN A 267 -5.60 7.00 -15.08
C ASN A 267 -4.87 6.52 -13.78
N PRO A 268 -5.47 5.66 -12.96
CA PRO A 268 -4.82 5.08 -11.79
C PRO A 268 -3.48 4.38 -12.07
N ASN A 269 -3.28 3.88 -13.28
CA ASN A 269 -2.06 3.19 -13.69
C ASN A 269 -0.99 4.12 -14.29
N THR A 270 -1.09 5.44 -14.09
CA THR A 270 -0.09 6.40 -14.59
C THR A 270 1.20 6.42 -13.80
N PHE A 271 1.29 5.71 -12.69
CA PHE A 271 2.53 5.57 -11.93
C PHE A 271 2.80 4.13 -11.54
N GLN A 272 4.07 3.81 -11.35
CA GLN A 272 4.55 2.55 -10.81
C GLN A 272 5.60 2.83 -9.75
N ILE A 273 5.60 2.03 -8.69
CA ILE A 273 6.59 2.08 -7.63
C ILE A 273 7.29 0.73 -7.55
N GLN A 274 8.59 0.75 -7.41
CA GLN A 274 9.38 -0.40 -7.03
C GLN A 274 10.03 -0.15 -5.67
N LEU A 275 9.73 -0.98 -4.69
CA LEU A 275 10.40 -0.96 -3.40
C LEU A 275 11.66 -1.82 -3.46
N VAL A 276 12.77 -1.23 -3.08
CA VAL A 276 14.08 -1.88 -3.10
C VAL A 276 14.72 -1.68 -1.74
N VAL A 277 15.10 -2.75 -1.09
CA VAL A 277 15.85 -2.67 0.16
C VAL A 277 17.27 -3.15 -0.05
N TYR A 278 18.21 -2.40 0.50
CA TYR A 278 19.63 -2.74 0.47
C TYR A 278 20.18 -2.92 1.89
N ARG A 279 21.25 -3.66 1.99
CA ARG A 279 22.02 -3.86 3.23
C ARG A 279 23.50 -3.67 2.94
N ASN A 280 24.37 -4.52 3.51
CA ASN A 280 25.80 -4.43 3.28
C ASN A 280 26.41 -5.78 2.90
N TYR A 281 27.70 -5.79 2.56
CA TYR A 281 28.46 -6.95 2.09
C TYR A 281 28.67 -8.05 3.15
N ASN A 282 28.19 -7.87 4.38
CA ASN A 282 28.03 -8.94 5.37
C ASN A 282 26.75 -9.78 5.15
N SER A 283 25.89 -9.36 4.23
CA SER A 283 24.71 -10.13 3.78
C SER A 283 25.04 -10.87 2.47
N ARG A 284 24.41 -12.05 2.30
CA ARG A 284 24.52 -12.82 1.06
C ARG A 284 23.74 -12.16 -0.08
N GLU A 285 23.95 -12.64 -1.32
CA GLU A 285 23.31 -12.10 -2.53
C GLU A 285 21.80 -11.91 -2.39
N GLU A 286 21.10 -12.91 -1.85
CA GLU A 286 19.64 -12.91 -1.75
C GLU A 286 19.10 -11.83 -0.80
N LYS A 287 19.96 -11.33 0.09
CA LYS A 287 19.60 -10.38 1.14
C LYS A 287 20.24 -9.01 1.00
N ILE A 288 21.44 -8.92 0.36
CA ILE A 288 22.10 -7.63 0.17
C ILE A 288 21.24 -6.65 -0.62
N LEU A 289 20.42 -7.17 -1.56
CA LEU A 289 19.44 -6.43 -2.31
C LEU A 289 18.18 -7.27 -2.50
N GLN A 290 17.05 -6.78 -2.02
CA GLN A 290 15.74 -7.38 -2.26
C GLN A 290 14.84 -6.36 -2.96
N VAL A 291 14.11 -6.83 -3.97
CA VAL A 291 13.39 -5.96 -4.92
C VAL A 291 11.96 -6.45 -5.07
N SER A 292 10.99 -5.54 -4.96
CA SER A 292 9.59 -5.85 -5.31
C SER A 292 9.43 -5.86 -6.84
N PRO A 293 8.37 -6.48 -7.36
CA PRO A 293 7.89 -6.13 -8.70
C PRO A 293 7.59 -4.63 -8.80
N TRP A 294 7.44 -4.12 -10.05
CA TRP A 294 6.85 -2.81 -10.28
C TRP A 294 5.35 -2.87 -10.00
N GLU A 295 4.86 -1.99 -9.12
CA GLU A 295 3.51 -2.09 -8.58
C GLU A 295 2.78 -0.75 -8.59
N THR A 296 1.45 -0.84 -8.79
CA THR A 296 0.49 0.26 -8.61
C THR A 296 -0.41 0.01 -7.39
N LYS A 297 -0.38 -1.22 -6.85
CA LYS A 297 -1.27 -1.66 -5.76
C LYS A 297 -0.54 -1.68 -4.42
N ALA A 298 -1.13 -1.03 -3.44
CA ALA A 298 -0.60 -0.96 -2.08
C ALA A 298 -0.44 -2.34 -1.42
N ASP A 299 -1.39 -3.25 -1.62
CA ASP A 299 -1.37 -4.59 -1.03
C ASP A 299 -0.14 -5.41 -1.43
N ASN A 300 0.29 -5.31 -2.70
CA ASN A 300 1.46 -6.02 -3.19
C ASN A 300 2.75 -5.45 -2.58
N LEU A 301 2.85 -4.12 -2.48
CA LEU A 301 3.99 -3.46 -1.84
C LEU A 301 4.06 -3.77 -0.34
N ARG A 302 2.92 -3.79 0.35
CA ARG A 302 2.83 -4.19 1.75
C ARG A 302 3.24 -5.66 1.95
N THR A 303 2.78 -6.55 1.07
CA THR A 303 3.17 -7.96 1.09
C THR A 303 4.68 -8.10 0.97
N PHE A 304 5.30 -7.39 0.02
CA PHE A 304 6.75 -7.36 -0.10
C PHE A 304 7.43 -6.85 1.18
N LEU A 305 7.00 -5.70 1.72
CA LEU A 305 7.58 -5.14 2.96
C LEU A 305 7.47 -6.10 4.15
N ASN A 306 6.42 -6.91 4.22
CA ASN A 306 6.23 -7.90 5.28
C ASN A 306 7.24 -9.06 5.20
N THR A 307 7.83 -9.34 4.03
CA THR A 307 8.90 -10.32 3.88
C THR A 307 10.26 -9.77 4.32
N ILE A 308 10.39 -8.44 4.43
CA ILE A 308 11.67 -7.80 4.75
C ILE A 308 11.94 -7.89 6.25
N GLN A 309 13.10 -8.45 6.57
CA GLN A 309 13.67 -8.48 7.91
C GLN A 309 14.91 -7.58 7.94
N VAL A 310 15.05 -6.78 8.99
CA VAL A 310 16.25 -5.98 9.21
C VAL A 310 17.37 -6.87 9.71
N GLU A 311 18.56 -6.74 9.14
CA GLU A 311 19.72 -7.49 9.57
C GLU A 311 21.03 -6.80 9.14
N GLY A 312 22.09 -7.05 9.89
CA GLY A 312 23.41 -6.52 9.57
C GLY A 312 23.57 -5.05 9.97
N GLY A 313 24.46 -4.37 9.28
CA GLY A 313 24.93 -3.02 9.54
C GLY A 313 26.42 -3.02 9.85
N MET A 314 27.21 -2.11 9.23
CA MET A 314 28.66 -2.04 9.40
C MET A 314 29.19 -0.58 9.39
N GLY A 315 28.40 0.36 9.79
CA GLY A 315 28.70 1.79 9.69
C GLY A 315 28.24 2.35 8.35
N ASN A 316 29.14 2.50 7.35
CA ASN A 316 28.70 2.85 5.98
C ASN A 316 27.93 1.67 5.35
N GLU A 317 26.95 1.93 4.49
CA GLU A 317 26.07 0.91 3.93
C GLU A 317 26.18 0.82 2.40
N ALA A 318 25.66 -0.27 1.78
CA ALA A 318 25.88 -0.55 0.36
C ALA A 318 24.85 0.16 -0.54
N ILE A 319 24.78 1.49 -0.45
CA ILE A 319 23.97 2.35 -1.34
C ILE A 319 24.34 2.12 -2.80
N GLU A 320 25.61 1.87 -3.11
CA GLU A 320 26.10 1.57 -4.47
C GLU A 320 25.37 0.41 -5.13
N ILE A 321 24.98 -0.61 -4.36
CA ILE A 321 24.20 -1.76 -4.87
C ILE A 321 22.78 -1.33 -5.27
N GLY A 322 22.15 -0.45 -4.48
CA GLY A 322 20.85 0.12 -4.81
C GLY A 322 20.90 1.01 -6.05
N LEU A 323 21.93 1.86 -6.17
CA LEU A 323 22.12 2.72 -7.36
C LEU A 323 22.43 1.91 -8.62
N LEU A 324 23.23 0.85 -8.51
CA LEU A 324 23.45 -0.10 -9.61
C LEU A 324 22.13 -0.71 -10.09
N HIS A 325 21.25 -1.10 -9.16
CA HIS A 325 19.94 -1.63 -9.50
C HIS A 325 19.11 -0.58 -10.26
N ALA A 326 19.07 0.65 -9.76
CA ALA A 326 18.35 1.74 -10.42
C ALA A 326 18.83 1.99 -11.85
N ASN A 327 20.16 1.97 -12.09
CA ASN A 327 20.70 2.07 -13.45
C ASN A 327 20.27 0.89 -14.33
N ARG A 328 20.31 -0.34 -13.82
CA ARG A 328 19.88 -1.54 -14.57
C ARG A 328 18.39 -1.52 -14.91
N GLU A 329 17.55 -1.00 -14.02
CA GLU A 329 16.11 -0.83 -14.31
C GLU A 329 15.89 0.26 -15.36
N ASN A 330 16.65 1.35 -15.29
CA ASN A 330 16.59 2.42 -16.30
C ASN A 330 17.05 1.97 -17.70
N GLU A 331 18.00 1.04 -17.77
CA GLU A 331 18.42 0.43 -19.04
C GLU A 331 17.34 -0.44 -19.67
N LYS A 332 16.49 -1.07 -18.86
CA LYS A 332 15.34 -1.89 -19.35
C LYS A 332 14.19 -1.02 -19.81
N GLU A 333 13.81 -0.07 -18.98
CA GLU A 333 12.74 0.86 -19.22
C GLU A 333 12.97 2.13 -18.37
N PRO A 334 12.84 3.33 -18.96
CA PRO A 334 13.18 4.58 -18.27
C PRO A 334 12.47 4.73 -16.92
N ILE A 335 13.23 5.10 -15.90
CA ILE A 335 12.73 5.50 -14.59
C ILE A 335 12.67 7.03 -14.49
N THR A 336 11.76 7.57 -13.71
CA THR A 336 11.58 9.02 -13.59
C THR A 336 12.32 9.62 -12.41
N GLN A 337 12.51 8.85 -11.35
CA GLN A 337 13.19 9.31 -10.12
C GLN A 337 13.55 8.15 -9.20
N VAL A 338 14.46 8.44 -8.28
CA VAL A 338 14.83 7.56 -7.16
C VAL A 338 14.60 8.29 -5.84
N ILE A 339 14.01 7.60 -4.87
CA ILE A 339 13.88 8.08 -3.49
C ILE A 339 14.79 7.20 -2.63
N LEU A 340 15.81 7.80 -2.04
CA LEU A 340 16.79 7.11 -1.20
C LEU A 340 16.52 7.43 0.27
N ILE A 341 16.41 6.39 1.10
CA ILE A 341 16.16 6.50 2.54
C ILE A 341 17.20 5.66 3.28
N GLY A 342 17.90 6.28 4.24
CA GLY A 342 18.92 5.56 5.03
C GLY A 342 19.48 6.40 6.15
N ASP A 343 20.29 5.76 7.00
CA ASP A 343 20.90 6.37 8.18
C ASP A 343 22.44 6.45 8.11
N ALA A 344 23.05 5.86 7.08
CA ALA A 344 24.48 5.77 6.96
C ALA A 344 24.99 6.19 5.56
N PRO A 345 26.22 6.73 5.46
CA PRO A 345 26.83 7.06 4.17
C PRO A 345 27.09 5.83 3.30
N PRO A 346 27.25 5.99 1.97
CA PRO A 346 27.68 4.90 1.09
C PRO A 346 29.09 4.42 1.42
N ASN A 347 29.37 3.16 1.10
CA ASN A 347 30.71 2.60 1.22
C ASN A 347 31.71 3.37 0.34
N THR A 348 32.88 3.65 0.90
CA THR A 348 34.00 4.10 0.11
C THR A 348 34.58 2.96 -0.76
N ARG A 349 35.29 3.26 -1.84
CA ARG A 349 35.94 2.25 -2.70
C ARG A 349 36.83 1.27 -1.90
N LYS A 350 37.58 1.77 -0.90
CA LYS A 350 38.36 0.93 -0.01
C LYS A 350 37.51 -0.01 0.84
N GLU A 351 36.39 0.46 1.32
CA GLU A 351 35.46 -0.35 2.10
C GLU A 351 34.80 -1.42 1.24
N VAL A 352 34.30 -1.11 0.06
CA VAL A 352 33.78 -2.10 -0.88
C VAL A 352 34.81 -3.22 -1.10
N THR A 353 36.03 -2.88 -1.45
CA THR A 353 37.12 -3.87 -1.68
C THR A 353 37.39 -4.71 -0.43
N ARG A 354 37.44 -4.09 0.75
CA ARG A 354 37.68 -4.79 2.02
C ARG A 354 36.53 -5.72 2.39
N ARG A 355 35.28 -5.23 2.27
CA ARG A 355 34.06 -5.95 2.71
C ARG A 355 33.73 -7.12 1.79
N ARG A 356 33.94 -6.98 0.46
CA ARG A 356 33.79 -8.10 -0.47
C ARG A 356 34.71 -9.28 -0.15
N LYS A 357 35.89 -9.04 0.42
CA LYS A 357 36.80 -10.11 0.87
C LYS A 357 36.23 -11.00 1.96
N GLN A 358 35.19 -10.57 2.69
CA GLN A 358 34.58 -11.36 3.77
C GLN A 358 34.00 -12.68 3.25
N PHE A 359 33.32 -12.68 2.11
CA PHE A 359 32.85 -13.88 1.43
C PHE A 359 33.84 -14.38 0.36
N GLY A 360 34.86 -13.59 0.00
CA GLY A 360 35.80 -13.85 -1.08
C GLY A 360 35.27 -13.40 -2.45
N GLU A 361 36.19 -12.97 -3.32
CA GLU A 361 35.81 -12.52 -4.66
C GLU A 361 35.26 -13.65 -5.53
N ASP A 362 35.65 -14.91 -5.28
CA ASP A 362 35.07 -16.06 -6.02
C ASP A 362 33.59 -16.28 -5.70
N TYR A 363 33.15 -16.00 -4.49
CA TYR A 363 31.72 -15.95 -4.16
C TYR A 363 30.98 -14.91 -5.01
N TRP A 364 31.50 -13.66 -5.03
CA TRP A 364 30.85 -12.57 -5.75
C TRP A 364 30.81 -12.78 -7.26
N LYS A 365 31.84 -13.41 -7.86
CA LYS A 365 31.84 -13.74 -9.30
C LYS A 365 30.66 -14.59 -9.74
N GLY A 366 30.12 -15.43 -8.84
CA GLY A 366 28.94 -16.26 -9.10
C GLY A 366 27.61 -15.56 -8.89
N THR A 367 27.60 -14.27 -8.51
CA THR A 367 26.41 -13.52 -8.15
C THR A 367 26.08 -12.44 -9.19
N LYS A 368 24.90 -11.78 -9.03
CA LYS A 368 24.50 -10.58 -9.80
C LYS A 368 25.47 -9.39 -9.60
N PHE A 369 26.32 -9.45 -8.57
CA PHE A 369 27.29 -8.43 -8.17
C PHE A 369 28.73 -8.87 -8.45
N ALA A 370 28.94 -9.63 -9.53
CA ALA A 370 30.23 -10.16 -9.90
C ALA A 370 31.34 -9.09 -9.97
N GLN A 371 31.02 -7.92 -10.51
CA GLN A 371 31.90 -6.78 -10.53
C GLN A 371 31.68 -5.90 -9.30
N ALA A 372 32.77 -5.40 -8.72
CA ALA A 372 32.71 -4.40 -7.68
C ALA A 372 32.10 -3.11 -8.24
N THR A 373 31.12 -2.54 -7.54
CA THR A 373 30.48 -1.29 -7.92
C THR A 373 30.75 -0.21 -6.86
N TYR A 374 30.71 1.04 -7.26
CA TYR A 374 31.03 2.17 -6.41
C TYR A 374 29.98 3.27 -6.57
N TYR A 375 29.58 3.90 -5.47
CA TYR A 375 28.45 4.83 -5.50
C TYR A 375 28.71 6.03 -6.41
N GLU A 376 29.95 6.52 -6.51
CA GLU A 376 30.28 7.66 -7.38
C GLU A 376 30.05 7.32 -8.86
N ASP A 377 30.40 6.09 -9.29
CA ASP A 377 30.24 5.68 -10.67
C ASP A 377 28.77 5.49 -11.04
N GLU A 378 28.01 4.86 -10.14
CA GLU A 378 26.57 4.66 -10.35
C GLU A 378 25.77 5.96 -10.26
N LEU A 379 26.18 6.87 -9.36
CA LEU A 379 25.61 8.20 -9.24
C LEU A 379 25.84 9.03 -10.51
N ALA A 380 27.04 8.98 -11.09
CA ALA A 380 27.38 9.69 -12.32
C ALA A 380 26.51 9.22 -13.50
N LYS A 381 26.19 7.92 -13.59
CA LYS A 381 25.28 7.37 -14.62
C LYS A 381 23.85 7.90 -14.46
N LEU A 382 23.29 7.89 -13.23
CA LEU A 382 21.96 8.42 -12.97
C LEU A 382 21.90 9.93 -13.27
N SER A 383 22.93 10.67 -12.88
CA SER A 383 23.04 12.11 -13.17
C SER A 383 23.09 12.38 -14.67
N SER A 384 23.88 11.62 -15.45
CA SER A 384 23.97 11.77 -16.91
C SER A 384 22.66 11.44 -17.62
N ASN A 385 21.82 10.59 -17.05
CA ASN A 385 20.49 10.27 -17.53
C ASN A 385 19.39 11.23 -17.01
N ASN A 386 19.75 12.31 -16.30
CA ASN A 386 18.86 13.27 -15.68
C ASN A 386 17.82 12.66 -14.72
N ILE A 387 18.20 11.61 -14.01
CA ILE A 387 17.34 10.93 -13.04
C ILE A 387 17.60 11.55 -11.65
N PRO A 388 16.65 12.32 -11.08
CA PRO A 388 16.84 12.89 -9.76
C PRO A 388 16.79 11.82 -8.65
N ILE A 389 17.68 11.98 -7.66
CA ILE A 389 17.65 11.19 -6.42
C ILE A 389 17.22 12.10 -5.29
N HIS A 390 16.01 11.87 -4.76
CA HIS A 390 15.53 12.53 -3.55
C HIS A 390 15.98 11.72 -2.35
N ALA A 391 16.80 12.32 -1.49
CA ALA A 391 17.50 11.63 -0.42
C ALA A 391 16.96 12.03 0.97
N PHE A 392 16.61 11.04 1.78
CA PHE A 392 16.16 11.21 3.17
C PHE A 392 17.14 10.52 4.10
N PHE A 393 17.79 11.31 4.93
CA PHE A 393 18.67 10.78 5.97
C PHE A 393 17.96 10.80 7.33
N VAL A 394 18.10 9.71 8.08
CA VAL A 394 17.49 9.56 9.42
C VAL A 394 18.51 9.70 10.55
N ASP A 395 19.80 9.75 10.20
CA ASP A 395 20.89 10.07 11.11
C ASP A 395 21.75 11.19 10.51
N LYS A 396 22.19 12.14 11.36
CA LYS A 396 23.01 13.28 10.92
C LYS A 396 24.36 12.89 10.37
N GLY A 397 24.88 11.70 10.73
CA GLY A 397 26.12 11.16 10.16
C GLY A 397 26.07 10.92 8.66
N ALA A 398 24.88 10.67 8.13
CA ALA A 398 24.65 10.47 6.69
C ALA A 398 24.46 11.80 5.90
N GLU A 399 24.17 12.92 6.57
CA GLU A 399 23.76 14.18 5.94
C GLU A 399 24.65 14.62 4.79
N VAL A 400 25.96 14.68 5.01
CA VAL A 400 26.92 15.16 4.00
C VAL A 400 26.88 14.32 2.73
N ALA A 401 26.82 13.00 2.87
CA ALA A 401 26.79 12.07 1.74
C ALA A 401 25.46 12.16 0.99
N PHE A 402 24.34 12.21 1.71
CA PHE A 402 22.99 12.28 1.12
C PHE A 402 22.76 13.62 0.40
N ARG A 403 23.23 14.73 0.96
CA ARG A 403 23.20 16.05 0.28
C ARG A 403 24.03 16.02 -1.01
N LYS A 404 25.21 15.41 -0.99
CA LYS A 404 26.06 15.25 -2.19
C LYS A 404 25.34 14.43 -3.26
N ILE A 405 24.73 13.31 -2.90
CA ILE A 405 23.98 12.44 -3.83
C ILE A 405 22.82 13.21 -4.46
N ALA A 406 21.99 13.86 -3.65
CA ALA A 406 20.83 14.61 -4.14
C ALA A 406 21.27 15.78 -5.03
N THR A 407 22.23 16.59 -4.61
CA THR A 407 22.72 17.74 -5.39
C THR A 407 23.30 17.33 -6.74
N ALA A 408 24.04 16.21 -6.80
CA ALA A 408 24.62 15.70 -8.05
C ALA A 408 23.59 15.27 -9.10
N THR A 409 22.35 15.02 -8.69
CA THR A 409 21.25 14.57 -9.55
C THR A 409 20.06 15.55 -9.60
N ASN A 410 20.23 16.79 -9.15
CA ASN A 410 19.16 17.79 -9.02
C ASN A 410 17.96 17.33 -8.17
N GLY A 411 18.19 16.41 -7.23
CA GLY A 411 17.21 15.96 -6.28
C GLY A 411 17.14 16.83 -5.01
N ARG A 412 16.22 16.50 -4.10
CA ARG A 412 16.07 17.15 -2.80
C ARG A 412 16.69 16.30 -1.71
N CYS A 413 17.18 16.93 -0.65
CA CYS A 413 17.70 16.24 0.52
C CYS A 413 17.07 16.78 1.79
N GLU A 414 16.49 15.92 2.61
CA GLU A 414 15.81 16.32 3.85
C GLU A 414 16.14 15.35 5.00
N PHE A 415 16.11 15.89 6.22
CA PHE A 415 16.20 15.09 7.44
C PHE A 415 14.83 14.47 7.75
N LEU A 416 14.81 13.18 8.03
CA LEU A 416 13.61 12.45 8.45
C LEU A 416 13.75 12.02 9.92
N ASP A 417 13.05 12.69 10.83
CA ASP A 417 12.99 12.25 12.22
C ASP A 417 12.06 11.03 12.35
N ILE A 418 12.64 9.84 12.40
CA ILE A 418 11.91 8.58 12.55
C ILE A 418 11.30 8.37 13.94
N ASN A 419 11.78 9.10 14.94
CA ASN A 419 11.28 9.03 16.31
C ASN A 419 10.08 9.98 16.51
N ALA A 420 9.93 10.98 15.66
CA ALA A 420 8.74 11.83 15.66
C ALA A 420 7.49 11.00 15.39
N GLU A 421 6.41 11.31 16.09
CA GLU A 421 5.10 10.63 15.94
C GLU A 421 4.62 10.65 14.47
N LYS A 422 4.96 11.70 13.74
CA LYS A 422 4.55 11.96 12.35
C LYS A 422 5.63 11.64 11.29
N GLY A 423 6.80 11.10 11.65
CA GLY A 423 7.92 10.92 10.71
C GLY A 423 7.56 10.08 9.48
N SER A 424 6.86 8.96 9.67
CA SER A 424 6.42 8.11 8.55
C SER A 424 5.33 8.77 7.68
N GLU A 425 4.51 9.64 8.25
CA GLU A 425 3.50 10.41 7.52
C GLU A 425 4.14 11.46 6.62
N ILE A 426 5.18 12.14 7.11
CA ILE A 426 5.95 13.11 6.35
C ILE A 426 6.62 12.44 5.15
N LEU A 427 7.23 11.27 5.35
CA LEU A 427 7.84 10.49 4.26
C LEU A 427 6.78 10.06 3.22
N ALA A 428 5.66 9.49 3.67
CA ALA A 428 4.57 9.05 2.81
C ALA A 428 4.01 10.24 1.97
N ALA A 429 3.79 11.38 2.60
CA ALA A 429 3.34 12.59 1.93
C ALA A 429 4.36 13.11 0.90
N PHE A 430 5.64 13.04 1.22
CA PHE A 430 6.69 13.44 0.28
C PHE A 430 6.71 12.53 -0.95
N ILE A 431 6.72 11.21 -0.74
CA ILE A 431 6.72 10.23 -1.85
C ILE A 431 5.49 10.46 -2.75
N ALA A 432 4.31 10.61 -2.15
CA ALA A 432 3.07 10.92 -2.88
C ALA A 432 3.20 12.19 -3.73
N LYS A 433 3.71 13.28 -3.15
CA LYS A 433 3.91 14.55 -3.85
C LYS A 433 4.92 14.42 -5.01
N GLN A 434 6.01 13.66 -4.84
CA GLN A 434 6.99 13.43 -5.91
C GLN A 434 6.37 12.62 -7.07
N ILE A 435 5.58 11.60 -6.77
CA ILE A 435 4.85 10.84 -7.78
C ILE A 435 3.87 11.75 -8.54
N LEU A 436 3.09 12.55 -7.82
CA LEU A 436 2.14 13.50 -8.41
C LEU A 436 2.84 14.56 -9.28
N GLN A 437 3.99 15.07 -8.84
CA GLN A 437 4.80 15.99 -9.63
C GLN A 437 5.32 15.32 -10.91
N SER A 438 5.80 14.10 -10.81
CA SER A 438 6.29 13.33 -11.95
C SER A 438 5.17 13.02 -12.95
N VAL A 439 4.00 12.56 -12.49
CA VAL A 439 2.84 12.25 -13.33
C VAL A 439 2.28 13.50 -14.03
N GLY A 440 2.18 14.61 -13.31
CA GLY A 440 1.65 15.87 -13.86
C GLY A 440 2.64 16.65 -14.71
N GLY A 441 3.92 16.27 -14.72
CA GLY A 441 4.98 16.96 -15.43
C GLY A 441 5.18 18.42 -15.03
N ALA A 442 5.84 19.20 -15.87
CA ALA A 442 6.21 20.60 -15.57
C ALA A 442 5.00 21.53 -15.34
N GLU A 443 3.91 21.33 -16.07
CA GLU A 443 2.76 22.24 -16.02
C GLU A 443 1.77 21.93 -14.89
N ARG A 444 1.46 20.65 -14.66
CA ARG A 444 0.39 20.23 -13.74
C ARG A 444 0.90 19.58 -12.46
N GLY A 445 2.15 19.09 -12.44
CA GLY A 445 2.70 18.36 -11.32
C GLY A 445 2.69 19.15 -10.01
N HIS A 446 3.05 20.44 -10.04
CA HIS A 446 2.97 21.31 -8.87
C HIS A 446 1.54 21.53 -8.38
N LYS A 447 0.56 21.59 -9.31
CA LYS A 447 -0.86 21.73 -8.92
C LYS A 447 -1.36 20.51 -8.19
N LEU A 448 -1.04 19.31 -8.70
CA LEU A 448 -1.40 18.04 -8.07
C LEU A 448 -0.77 17.89 -6.67
N ALA A 449 0.52 18.22 -6.54
CA ALA A 449 1.22 18.18 -5.25
C ALA A 449 0.64 19.18 -4.24
N ASN A 450 0.30 20.41 -4.66
CA ASN A 450 -0.34 21.41 -3.82
C ASN A 450 -1.77 20.99 -3.43
N GLU A 451 -2.49 20.31 -4.31
CA GLU A 451 -3.82 19.78 -4.00
C GLU A 451 -3.72 18.67 -2.95
N TYR A 452 -2.75 17.78 -3.08
CA TYR A 452 -2.45 16.78 -2.06
C TYR A 452 -2.20 17.43 -0.69
N GLU A 453 -1.38 18.48 -0.64
CA GLU A 453 -1.06 19.20 0.60
C GLU A 453 -2.28 19.91 1.19
N ARG A 454 -3.13 20.48 0.36
CA ARG A 454 -4.39 21.12 0.82
C ARG A 454 -5.40 20.10 1.38
N GLU A 455 -5.47 18.91 0.80
CA GLU A 455 -6.43 17.88 1.24
C GLU A 455 -5.94 17.08 2.43
N PHE A 456 -4.66 16.75 2.44
CA PHE A 456 -4.08 15.83 3.44
C PHE A 456 -3.04 16.50 4.36
N GLY A 457 -2.53 17.67 4.02
CA GLY A 457 -1.45 18.34 4.78
C GLY A 457 -1.89 18.87 6.15
N ARG A 458 -3.19 19.09 6.38
CA ARG A 458 -3.69 19.56 7.69
C ARG A 458 -3.55 18.54 8.82
N SER A 459 -3.32 17.28 8.48
CA SER A 459 -3.01 16.25 9.48
C SER A 459 -1.56 16.32 9.99
N TYR A 460 -0.73 17.24 9.44
CA TYR A 460 0.70 17.38 9.78
C TYR A 460 1.01 18.63 10.64
N LEU A 461 0.01 19.47 10.94
CA LEU A 461 0.06 20.57 11.88
C LEU A 461 -0.60 20.19 13.21
#